data_1b8376d2ea3d81f4da01baa2e7145748
#
_entry.id   1b8376d2ea3d81f4da01baa2e7145748
#
_cell.length_a   1.000
_cell.length_b   1.000
_cell.length_c   1.000
_cell.angle_alpha   90.00
_cell.angle_beta   90.00
_cell.angle_gamma   90.00
#
_symmetry.space_group_name_H-M   'P 1'
#
loop_
_entity.id
_entity.type
_entity.pdbx_description
1 polymer ?
#
loop_
_entity_poly.entity_id
_entity_poly.type
_entity_poly.pdbx_seq_one_letter_code
_entity_poly.pdbx_strand_id
1 'polypeptide(L)'
;DRAQIWLPHDGSTQDKVYDVSYESALRAAGYSVTVVPNQGKGAASARIEAARRIFPAIWFDEASTEAGRDALGWYHERKDETRQIGLGPEHDWASHGADSFGLLAVVYEPPRKAAALKYNTDWVT
;
A
#
# COMPACT_ATOMS: atom_id res chain seq x y z
N ASP A 1 16.73 13.97 2.43
CA ASP A 1 15.28 13.87 2.74
C ASP A 1 14.97 12.48 3.27
N ARG A 2 14.18 12.39 4.36
CA ARG A 2 13.75 11.12 4.92
C ARG A 2 12.43 10.70 4.30
N ALA A 3 12.25 9.39 4.11
CA ALA A 3 11.03 8.83 3.55
C ALA A 3 9.81 9.10 4.46
N GLN A 4 8.67 9.35 3.86
CA GLN A 4 7.37 9.28 4.54
C GLN A 4 7.02 7.80 4.75
N ILE A 5 6.70 7.43 5.99
CA ILE A 5 6.33 6.05 6.34
C ILE A 5 4.82 5.97 6.54
N TRP A 6 4.22 4.98 5.91
CA TRP A 6 2.81 4.64 6.08
C TRP A 6 2.68 3.32 6.81
N LEU A 7 1.93 3.30 7.90
CA LEU A 7 1.68 2.10 8.68
C LEU A 7 0.22 1.68 8.57
N PRO A 8 -0.08 0.39 8.64
CA PRO A 8 -1.45 -0.09 8.81
C PRO A 8 -2.01 0.36 10.18
N HIS A 9 -3.31 0.22 10.36
CA HIS A 9 -4.02 0.72 11.54
C HIS A 9 -3.51 0.19 12.88
N ASP A 10 -2.94 -1.01 12.90
CA ASP A 10 -2.33 -1.63 14.08
C ASP A 10 -0.92 -1.12 14.39
N GLY A 11 -0.34 -0.31 13.50
CA GLY A 11 0.98 0.30 13.71
C GLY A 11 1.03 1.27 14.91
N SER A 12 -0.12 1.76 15.38
CA SER A 12 -0.25 2.57 16.59
C SER A 12 -0.51 1.75 17.86
N THR A 13 -0.68 0.43 17.74
CA THR A 13 -0.92 -0.46 18.89
C THR A 13 0.32 -0.53 19.77
N GLN A 14 0.14 -0.23 21.05
CA GLN A 14 1.23 -0.28 22.03
C GLN A 14 1.55 -1.72 22.45
N ASP A 15 2.84 -2.02 22.47
CA ASP A 15 3.33 -3.21 23.14
C ASP A 15 3.16 -3.07 24.66
N LYS A 16 2.51 -4.06 25.28
CA LYS A 16 2.18 -4.02 26.72
C LYS A 16 3.39 -4.15 27.64
N VAL A 17 4.51 -4.64 27.12
CA VAL A 17 5.72 -4.88 27.92
C VAL A 17 6.63 -3.65 27.87
N TYR A 18 6.78 -3.04 26.69
CA TYR A 18 7.74 -1.96 26.46
C TYR A 18 7.09 -0.57 26.33
N ASP A 19 5.76 -0.51 26.34
CA ASP A 19 4.98 0.74 26.20
C ASP A 19 5.36 1.54 24.95
N VAL A 20 5.71 0.86 23.87
CA VAL A 20 6.06 1.46 22.59
C VAL A 20 5.20 0.88 21.47
N SER A 21 4.93 1.69 20.46
CA SER A 21 4.31 1.25 19.20
C SER A 21 5.30 1.42 18.04
N TYR A 22 5.04 0.78 16.91
CA TYR A 22 5.82 1.04 15.69
C TYR A 22 5.78 2.52 15.33
N GLU A 23 4.61 3.15 15.44
CA GLU A 23 4.46 4.58 15.20
C GLU A 23 5.36 5.42 16.09
N SER A 24 5.32 5.20 17.41
CA SER A 24 6.11 5.99 18.37
C SER A 24 7.62 5.78 18.18
N ALA A 25 8.06 4.56 17.93
CA ALA A 25 9.45 4.23 17.69
C ALA A 25 10.00 4.91 16.42
N LEU A 26 9.25 4.87 15.33
CA LEU A 26 9.65 5.49 14.07
C LEU A 26 9.65 7.02 14.15
N ARG A 27 8.68 7.63 14.85
CA ARG A 27 8.68 9.06 15.11
C ARG A 27 9.86 9.49 15.96
N ALA A 28 10.20 8.72 17.00
CA ALA A 28 11.37 8.97 17.84
C ALA A 28 12.68 8.88 17.03
N ALA A 29 12.74 8.00 16.03
CA ALA A 29 13.85 7.92 15.08
C ALA A 29 13.87 9.06 14.04
N GLY A 30 12.90 9.97 14.09
CA GLY A 30 12.84 11.17 13.24
C GLY A 30 12.20 10.97 11.87
N TYR A 31 11.40 9.92 11.70
CA TYR A 31 10.62 9.74 10.48
C TYR A 31 9.26 10.45 10.57
N SER A 32 8.76 10.88 9.42
CA SER A 32 7.37 11.29 9.28
C SER A 32 6.51 10.04 9.09
N VAL A 33 5.55 9.81 9.99
CA VAL A 33 4.75 8.59 10.02
C VAL A 33 3.27 8.93 9.96
N THR A 34 2.56 8.24 9.09
CA THR A 34 1.10 8.28 9.01
C THR A 34 0.53 6.89 9.23
N VAL A 35 -0.38 6.75 10.17
CA VAL A 35 -1.12 5.50 10.40
C VAL A 35 -2.42 5.57 9.59
N VAL A 36 -2.61 4.60 8.71
CA VAL A 36 -3.82 4.50 7.89
C VAL A 36 -4.97 4.01 8.77
N PRO A 37 -6.12 4.67 8.78
CA PRO A 37 -7.27 4.22 9.56
C PRO A 37 -7.71 2.81 9.19
N ASN A 38 -8.30 2.09 10.14
CA ASN A 38 -8.90 0.79 9.86
C ASN A 38 -10.02 0.93 8.82
N GLN A 39 -9.86 0.25 7.70
CA GLN A 39 -10.82 0.30 6.58
C GLN A 39 -12.04 -0.60 6.79
N GLY A 40 -12.05 -1.40 7.85
CA GLY A 40 -13.17 -2.25 8.20
C GLY A 40 -13.39 -3.45 7.27
N LYS A 41 -14.63 -3.90 7.21
CA LYS A 41 -15.03 -5.04 6.38
C LYS A 41 -14.81 -4.72 4.89
N GLY A 42 -14.20 -5.66 4.16
CA GLY A 42 -13.89 -5.47 2.74
C GLY A 42 -12.56 -4.77 2.47
N ALA A 43 -11.77 -4.45 3.50
CA ALA A 43 -10.48 -3.78 3.35
C ALA A 43 -9.51 -4.53 2.42
N ALA A 44 -9.46 -5.86 2.49
CA ALA A 44 -8.61 -6.68 1.63
C ALA A 44 -9.00 -6.52 0.15
N SER A 45 -10.29 -6.60 -0.17
CA SER A 45 -10.78 -6.39 -1.54
C SER A 45 -10.50 -4.97 -2.03
N ALA A 46 -10.69 -3.96 -1.18
CA ALA A 46 -10.40 -2.57 -1.53
C ALA A 46 -8.91 -2.35 -1.84
N ARG A 47 -8.01 -2.97 -1.09
CA ARG A 47 -6.57 -2.95 -1.36
C ARG A 47 -6.21 -3.62 -2.68
N ILE A 48 -6.81 -4.78 -2.96
CA ILE A 48 -6.60 -5.51 -4.22
C ILE A 48 -7.05 -4.65 -5.41
N GLU A 49 -8.22 -4.04 -5.34
CA GLU A 49 -8.72 -3.17 -6.40
C GLU A 49 -7.86 -1.90 -6.58
N ALA A 50 -7.39 -1.31 -5.48
CA ALA A 50 -6.46 -0.19 -5.55
C ALA A 50 -5.14 -0.59 -6.24
N ALA A 51 -4.58 -1.75 -5.88
CA ALA A 51 -3.38 -2.29 -6.51
C ALA A 51 -3.58 -2.52 -8.01
N ARG A 52 -4.68 -3.15 -8.40
CA ARG A 52 -5.01 -3.40 -9.82
C ARG A 52 -5.10 -2.11 -10.64
N ARG A 53 -5.65 -1.04 -10.08
CA ARG A 53 -5.76 0.25 -10.77
C ARG A 53 -4.41 0.88 -11.09
N ILE A 54 -3.45 0.80 -10.18
CA ILE A 54 -2.12 1.41 -10.37
C ILE A 54 -1.13 0.50 -11.08
N PHE A 55 -1.37 -0.82 -11.07
CA PHE A 55 -0.44 -1.84 -11.56
C PHE A 55 0.09 -1.58 -12.97
N PRO A 56 -0.71 -1.13 -13.96
CA PRO A 56 -0.22 -0.84 -15.31
C PRO A 56 0.83 0.27 -15.38
N ALA A 57 0.92 1.12 -14.35
CA ALA A 57 1.87 2.22 -14.28
C ALA A 57 3.06 1.94 -13.34
N ILE A 58 3.14 0.74 -12.74
CA ILE A 58 4.20 0.37 -11.81
C ILE A 58 5.40 -0.19 -12.57
N TRP A 59 6.56 0.26 -12.15
CA TRP A 59 7.85 -0.29 -12.54
C TRP A 59 8.54 -0.87 -11.32
N PHE A 60 9.05 -2.10 -11.43
CA PHE A 60 9.80 -2.76 -10.38
C PHE A 60 11.28 -2.80 -10.75
N ASP A 61 12.13 -2.45 -9.80
CA ASP A 61 13.55 -2.73 -9.91
C ASP A 61 13.79 -4.24 -9.82
N GLU A 62 14.29 -4.85 -10.90
CA GLU A 62 14.39 -6.29 -11.00
C GLU A 62 15.30 -6.89 -9.92
N ALA A 63 16.42 -6.24 -9.64
CA ALA A 63 17.43 -6.76 -8.74
C ALA A 63 17.02 -6.69 -7.26
N SER A 64 16.31 -5.63 -6.85
CA SER A 64 16.01 -5.36 -5.44
C SER A 64 14.60 -5.77 -5.00
N THR A 65 13.72 -6.16 -5.92
CA THR A 65 12.31 -6.45 -5.61
C THR A 65 11.87 -7.89 -5.87
N GLU A 66 12.80 -8.81 -6.08
CA GLU A 66 12.49 -10.20 -6.42
C GLU A 66 11.53 -10.84 -5.42
N ALA A 67 11.85 -10.81 -4.13
CA ALA A 67 11.00 -11.40 -3.09
C ALA A 67 9.59 -10.78 -3.04
N GLY A 68 9.49 -9.47 -3.24
CA GLY A 68 8.19 -8.79 -3.28
C GLY A 68 7.37 -9.17 -4.52
N ARG A 69 8.01 -9.29 -5.67
CA ARG A 69 7.35 -9.73 -6.91
C ARG A 69 6.89 -11.17 -6.82
N ASP A 70 7.69 -12.05 -6.21
CA ASP A 70 7.31 -13.44 -5.95
C ASP A 70 6.11 -13.52 -5.02
N ALA A 71 6.08 -12.72 -3.96
CA ALA A 71 4.94 -12.63 -3.06
C ALA A 71 3.67 -12.17 -3.79
N LEU A 72 3.75 -11.16 -4.64
CA LEU A 72 2.61 -10.72 -5.45
C LEU A 72 2.14 -11.80 -6.42
N GLY A 73 3.06 -12.55 -7.02
CA GLY A 73 2.73 -13.65 -7.93
C GLY A 73 2.10 -14.86 -7.25
N TRP A 74 2.43 -15.09 -5.98
CA TRP A 74 1.88 -16.21 -5.20
C TRP A 74 0.60 -15.85 -4.46
N TYR A 75 0.33 -14.58 -4.21
CA TYR A 75 -0.85 -14.13 -3.47
C TYR A 75 -2.14 -14.59 -4.14
N HIS A 76 -2.96 -15.35 -3.41
CA HIS A 76 -4.13 -16.02 -3.96
C HIS A 76 -5.29 -16.05 -2.97
N GLU A 77 -6.45 -16.37 -3.49
CA GLU A 77 -7.66 -16.55 -2.73
C GLU A 77 -7.73 -17.98 -2.18
N ARG A 78 -8.08 -18.09 -0.90
CA ARG A 78 -8.47 -19.37 -0.32
C ARG A 78 -9.88 -19.75 -0.81
N LYS A 79 -10.06 -20.99 -1.22
CA LYS A 79 -11.33 -21.50 -1.73
C LYS A 79 -11.91 -22.55 -0.80
N ASP A 80 -13.23 -22.55 -0.66
CA ASP A 80 -13.98 -23.67 -0.13
C ASP A 80 -14.28 -24.64 -1.28
N GLU A 81 -13.57 -25.75 -1.34
CA GLU A 81 -13.69 -26.76 -2.39
C GLU A 81 -15.10 -27.38 -2.45
N THR A 82 -15.77 -27.50 -1.29
CA THR A 82 -17.10 -28.09 -1.19
C THR A 82 -18.18 -27.17 -1.72
N ARG A 83 -18.07 -25.86 -1.42
CA ARG A 83 -19.07 -24.84 -1.80
C ARG A 83 -18.72 -24.11 -3.08
N GLN A 84 -17.50 -24.26 -3.59
CA GLN A 84 -16.99 -23.56 -4.77
C GLN A 84 -17.04 -22.03 -4.62
N ILE A 85 -16.82 -21.53 -3.40
CA ILE A 85 -16.82 -20.09 -3.07
C ILE A 85 -15.44 -19.65 -2.59
N GLY A 86 -15.10 -18.39 -2.87
CA GLY A 86 -13.93 -17.74 -2.32
C GLY A 86 -14.13 -17.38 -0.85
N LEU A 87 -13.09 -17.59 -0.04
CA LEU A 87 -13.03 -17.28 1.40
C LEU A 87 -12.17 -16.05 1.70
N GLY A 88 -11.84 -15.27 0.68
CA GLY A 88 -10.89 -14.17 0.79
C GLY A 88 -9.43 -14.62 0.67
N PRO A 89 -8.48 -13.68 0.76
CA PRO A 89 -7.07 -13.97 0.58
C PRO A 89 -6.54 -15.01 1.57
N GLU A 90 -5.66 -15.90 1.10
CA GLU A 90 -4.92 -16.81 1.96
C GLU A 90 -3.90 -16.02 2.79
N HIS A 91 -3.81 -16.36 4.07
CA HIS A 91 -2.91 -15.70 5.01
C HIS A 91 -1.63 -16.53 5.19
N ASP A 92 -0.72 -16.38 4.25
CA ASP A 92 0.56 -17.07 4.21
C ASP A 92 1.74 -16.09 4.07
N TRP A 93 2.93 -16.60 3.76
CA TRP A 93 4.13 -15.78 3.57
C TRP A 93 3.95 -14.67 2.51
N ALA A 94 3.16 -14.94 1.47
CA ALA A 94 2.93 -13.98 0.37
C ALA A 94 2.03 -12.82 0.79
N SER A 95 1.15 -13.03 1.78
CA SER A 95 0.21 -12.02 2.23
C SER A 95 0.88 -10.77 2.79
N HIS A 96 2.02 -10.92 3.46
CA HIS A 96 2.74 -9.77 4.03
C HIS A 96 3.24 -8.79 2.96
N GLY A 97 3.83 -9.30 1.88
CA GLY A 97 4.26 -8.49 0.74
C GLY A 97 3.09 -7.87 -0.01
N ALA A 98 2.04 -8.65 -0.23
CA ALA A 98 0.84 -8.19 -0.91
C ALA A 98 0.07 -7.14 -0.10
N ASP A 99 -0.03 -7.28 1.22
CA ASP A 99 -0.67 -6.30 2.11
C ASP A 99 0.12 -4.99 2.15
N SER A 100 1.44 -5.06 2.18
CA SER A 100 2.31 -3.86 2.12
C SER A 100 2.14 -3.12 0.79
N PHE A 101 2.14 -3.82 -0.33
CA PHE A 101 1.89 -3.24 -1.64
C PHE A 101 0.47 -2.68 -1.77
N GLY A 102 -0.52 -3.39 -1.24
CA GLY A 102 -1.90 -2.95 -1.20
C GLY A 102 -2.10 -1.68 -0.38
N LEU A 103 -1.37 -1.54 0.75
CA LEU A 103 -1.39 -0.32 1.54
C LEU A 103 -0.79 0.86 0.75
N LEU A 104 0.34 0.66 0.07
CA LEU A 104 0.90 1.65 -0.84
C LEU A 104 -0.13 2.08 -1.88
N ALA A 105 -0.82 1.14 -2.50
CA ALA A 105 -1.81 1.41 -3.53
C ALA A 105 -2.99 2.25 -3.03
N VAL A 106 -3.42 2.03 -1.79
CA VAL A 106 -4.51 2.79 -1.16
C VAL A 106 -4.12 4.23 -0.87
N VAL A 107 -2.88 4.46 -0.41
CA VAL A 107 -2.42 5.80 -0.03
C VAL A 107 -1.78 6.58 -1.17
N TYR A 108 -1.48 5.91 -2.28
CA TYR A 108 -0.84 6.56 -3.42
C TYR A 108 -1.78 7.54 -4.11
N GLU A 109 -1.34 8.78 -4.16
CA GLU A 109 -1.97 9.82 -4.96
C GLU A 109 -1.08 10.11 -6.17
N PRO A 110 -1.59 9.94 -7.41
CA PRO A 110 -0.83 10.28 -8.59
C PRO A 110 -0.48 11.79 -8.57
N PRO A 111 0.71 12.17 -9.04
CA PRO A 111 1.07 13.57 -9.12
C PRO A 111 0.02 14.31 -9.96
N ARG A 112 -0.47 15.43 -9.45
CA ARG A 112 -1.39 16.29 -10.21
C ARG A 112 -0.68 16.69 -11.50
N LYS A 113 -1.30 16.44 -12.64
CA LYS A 113 -0.82 17.01 -13.91
C LYS A 113 -0.74 18.52 -13.70
N ALA A 114 0.45 19.09 -13.85
CA ALA A 114 0.58 20.54 -13.87
C ALA A 114 -0.43 21.06 -14.88
N ALA A 115 -1.25 22.01 -14.48
CA ALA A 115 -2.16 22.65 -15.41
C ALA A 115 -1.32 23.15 -16.57
N ALA A 116 -1.65 22.75 -17.79
CA ALA A 116 -0.94 23.22 -18.96
C ALA A 116 -0.95 24.75 -18.88
N LEU A 117 0.25 25.34 -18.84
CA LEU A 117 0.39 26.79 -18.88
C LEU A 117 -0.33 27.25 -20.14
N LYS A 118 -1.48 27.87 -19.99
CA LYS A 118 -2.14 28.56 -21.08
C LYS A 118 -1.29 29.76 -21.37
N TYR A 119 -0.42 29.65 -22.39
CA TYR A 119 0.27 30.81 -22.90
C TYR A 119 -0.79 31.72 -23.50
N ASN A 120 -0.87 32.93 -22.98
CA ASN A 120 -1.65 33.96 -23.62
C ASN A 120 -0.89 34.35 -24.87
N THR A 121 -1.48 34.04 -26.03
CA THR A 121 -0.93 34.38 -27.36
C THR A 121 -1.53 35.62 -27.94
N ASP A 122 -2.32 36.40 -27.18
CA ASP A 122 -3.01 37.59 -27.66
C ASP A 122 -2.06 38.70 -28.16
N TRP A 123 -0.76 38.58 -27.82
CA TRP A 123 0.28 39.50 -28.31
C TRP A 123 0.95 39.04 -29.60
N VAL A 124 0.64 37.85 -30.10
CA VAL A 124 1.15 37.32 -31.38
C VAL A 124 0.13 37.64 -32.47
N THR A 125 0.29 38.78 -33.07
CA THR A 125 -0.50 39.19 -34.26
C THR A 125 0.39 39.36 -35.45
#